data_14622f9bf0f8e08059a045b1d2a1cdcf
#
_entry.id   14622f9bf0f8e08059a045b1d2a1cdcf
#
_cell.length_a   1.000
_cell.length_b   1.000
_cell.length_c   1.000
_cell.angle_alpha   90.00
_cell.angle_beta   90.00
_cell.angle_gamma   90.00
#
_symmetry.space_group_name_H-M   'P 1'
#
loop_
_entity.id
_entity.type
_entity.pdbx_description
1 polymer ?
#
loop_
_entity_poly.entity_id
_entity_poly.type
_entity_poly.pdbx_seq_one_letter_code
_entity_poly.pdbx_strand_id
1 'polypeptide(L)'
;MNKQSTNRKYARPQTGTVTGSLIIKKSSRISFYIAFLAIVAVLSPFLHVFYLLNDTEGIFGFSYMSSFMYSLSLPAMAICAGLLFKYIAGQLAELEVFFRYISTAFLFVGIFFMIYTFVPITDFSTTVYIGFILILSIILTVAANYLHRAILTTEERLKNIISKLFDFIILETPRKHVSEEKQIDYVISYEKIINEIGEE
;
A
#
# COMPACT_ATOMS: atom_id res chain seq x y z
N MET A 1 36.24 -67.05 26.91
CA MET A 1 36.34 -66.49 25.53
C MET A 1 35.12 -65.63 25.25
N ASN A 2 35.24 -64.31 25.48
CA ASN A 2 34.15 -63.34 25.30
C ASN A 2 34.40 -62.55 24.00
N LYS A 3 33.57 -62.77 22.99
CA LYS A 3 33.55 -61.99 21.76
C LYS A 3 32.65 -60.76 21.97
N GLN A 4 33.26 -59.59 22.24
CA GLN A 4 32.56 -58.32 22.16
C GLN A 4 32.34 -57.93 20.68
N SER A 5 31.06 -57.96 20.31
CA SER A 5 30.59 -57.45 19.03
C SER A 5 30.52 -55.90 19.09
N THR A 6 31.47 -55.26 18.45
CA THR A 6 31.49 -53.80 18.28
C THR A 6 30.50 -53.39 17.19
N ASN A 7 29.28 -53.09 17.61
CA ASN A 7 28.30 -52.42 16.74
C ASN A 7 28.67 -50.95 16.55
N ARG A 8 29.50 -50.65 15.54
CA ARG A 8 29.67 -49.28 15.03
C ARG A 8 28.40 -48.89 14.32
N LYS A 9 27.53 -48.20 15.02
CA LYS A 9 26.45 -47.42 14.39
C LYS A 9 27.11 -46.35 13.54
N TYR A 10 27.05 -46.52 12.23
CA TYR A 10 27.32 -45.44 11.27
C TYR A 10 26.27 -44.35 11.53
N ALA A 11 26.70 -43.30 12.22
CA ALA A 11 25.93 -42.06 12.29
C ALA A 11 25.81 -41.53 10.82
N ARG A 12 24.61 -41.67 10.27
CA ARG A 12 24.25 -40.93 9.07
C ARG A 12 24.58 -39.46 9.31
N PRO A 13 25.33 -38.78 8.44
CA PRO A 13 25.41 -37.34 8.50
C PRO A 13 23.98 -36.82 8.35
N GLN A 14 23.46 -36.16 9.38
CA GLN A 14 22.27 -35.36 9.23
C GLN A 14 22.60 -34.33 8.18
N THR A 15 22.15 -34.55 6.96
CA THR A 15 21.97 -33.49 5.98
C THR A 15 21.04 -32.50 6.66
N GLY A 16 21.66 -31.55 7.40
CA GLY A 16 20.98 -30.36 7.81
C GLY A 16 20.41 -29.78 6.54
N THR A 17 19.13 -29.93 6.35
CA THR A 17 18.35 -29.09 5.46
C THR A 17 18.66 -27.68 5.94
N VAL A 18 19.62 -27.03 5.24
CA VAL A 18 19.77 -25.61 5.26
C VAL A 18 18.53 -25.09 4.55
N THR A 19 17.40 -25.20 5.22
CA THR A 19 16.26 -24.34 5.01
C THR A 19 16.75 -23.00 5.58
N GLY A 20 17.71 -22.38 4.90
CA GLY A 20 17.86 -20.96 4.94
C GLY A 20 16.52 -20.42 4.46
N SER A 21 15.54 -20.34 5.38
CA SER A 21 14.50 -19.36 5.23
C SER A 21 15.28 -18.05 5.11
N LEU A 22 15.56 -17.64 3.87
CA LEU A 22 15.81 -16.27 3.55
C LEU A 22 14.63 -15.54 4.17
N ILE A 23 14.79 -15.17 5.43
CA ILE A 23 14.03 -14.10 6.05
C ILE A 23 14.47 -12.92 5.20
N ILE A 24 13.85 -12.79 4.02
CA ILE A 24 13.77 -11.51 3.34
C ILE A 24 13.19 -10.65 4.44
N LYS A 25 14.08 -9.95 5.13
CA LYS A 25 13.72 -8.94 6.11
C LYS A 25 12.72 -8.15 5.33
N LYS A 26 11.44 -8.25 5.71
CA LYS A 26 10.32 -7.62 5.03
C LYS A 26 10.65 -6.15 5.09
N SER A 27 11.52 -5.73 4.15
CA SER A 27 11.88 -4.34 3.95
C SER A 27 10.53 -3.72 3.73
N SER A 28 10.10 -2.90 4.66
CA SER A 28 8.84 -2.18 4.57
C SER A 28 9.04 -1.11 3.49
N ARG A 29 9.26 -1.57 2.26
CA ARG A 29 9.19 -0.67 1.12
C ARG A 29 7.77 -0.17 1.15
N ILE A 30 7.65 1.08 1.56
CA ILE A 30 6.38 1.80 1.50
C ILE A 30 5.86 1.61 0.08
N SER A 31 4.64 1.08 -0.04
CA SER A 31 3.98 0.94 -1.32
C SER A 31 3.98 2.30 -2.03
N PHE A 32 4.27 2.33 -3.34
CA PHE A 32 4.19 3.55 -4.15
C PHE A 32 2.84 4.25 -3.96
N TYR A 33 1.77 3.47 -3.87
CA TYR A 33 0.42 3.97 -3.60
C TYR A 33 0.33 4.72 -2.26
N ILE A 34 0.91 4.17 -1.20
CA ILE A 34 0.91 4.81 0.12
C ILE A 34 1.77 6.08 0.14
N ALA A 35 2.94 6.03 -0.52
CA ALA A 35 3.78 7.22 -0.68
C ALA A 35 3.04 8.32 -1.45
N PHE A 36 2.34 7.97 -2.54
CA PHE A 36 1.52 8.91 -3.30
C PHE A 36 0.41 9.53 -2.44
N LEU A 37 -0.34 8.74 -1.67
CA LEU A 37 -1.36 9.24 -0.76
C LEU A 37 -0.78 10.21 0.28
N ALA A 38 0.40 9.90 0.83
CA ALA A 38 1.06 10.76 1.80
C ALA A 38 1.47 12.11 1.17
N ILE A 39 2.03 12.09 -0.03
CA ILE A 39 2.40 13.30 -0.77
C ILE A 39 1.16 14.15 -1.05
N VAL A 40 0.08 13.55 -1.54
CA VAL A 40 -1.17 14.27 -1.83
C VAL A 40 -1.77 14.84 -0.54
N ALA A 41 -1.78 14.08 0.57
CA ALA A 41 -2.29 14.57 1.85
C ALA A 41 -1.54 15.81 2.36
N VAL A 42 -0.20 15.83 2.19
CA VAL A 42 0.64 16.95 2.65
C VAL A 42 0.54 18.16 1.70
N LEU A 43 0.48 17.93 0.38
CA LEU A 43 0.49 19.01 -0.60
C LEU A 43 -0.89 19.62 -0.85
N SER A 44 -1.98 18.87 -0.65
CA SER A 44 -3.32 19.35 -0.97
C SER A 44 -3.72 20.67 -0.27
N PRO A 45 -3.36 20.96 1.01
CA PRO A 45 -3.65 22.25 1.63
C PRO A 45 -3.04 23.46 0.90
N PHE A 46 -2.00 23.23 0.10
CA PHE A 46 -1.30 24.29 -0.62
C PHE A 46 -1.83 24.51 -2.05
N LEU A 47 -2.79 23.73 -2.51
CA LEU A 47 -3.31 23.84 -3.89
C LEU A 47 -3.80 25.25 -4.24
N HIS A 48 -4.43 25.94 -3.31
CA HIS A 48 -4.95 27.29 -3.55
C HIS A 48 -3.85 28.36 -3.69
N VAL A 49 -2.66 28.12 -3.11
CA VAL A 49 -1.55 29.07 -3.14
C VAL A 49 -1.07 29.34 -4.56
N PHE A 50 -1.16 28.34 -5.45
CA PHE A 50 -0.76 28.49 -6.86
C PHE A 50 -1.61 29.48 -7.63
N TYR A 51 -2.83 29.79 -7.16
CA TYR A 51 -3.76 30.71 -7.84
C TYR A 51 -3.87 32.09 -7.16
N LEU A 52 -3.20 32.32 -6.03
CA LEU A 52 -3.29 33.61 -5.32
C LEU A 52 -2.73 34.79 -6.10
N LEU A 53 -1.73 34.55 -6.97
CA LEU A 53 -1.06 35.61 -7.72
C LEU A 53 -1.73 35.93 -9.05
N ASN A 54 -2.38 34.94 -9.69
CA ASN A 54 -3.06 35.08 -10.98
C ASN A 54 -4.42 34.39 -10.88
N ASP A 55 -5.34 35.00 -10.14
CA ASP A 55 -6.67 34.43 -9.95
C ASP A 55 -7.50 34.59 -11.23
N THR A 56 -8.13 33.50 -11.62
CA THR A 56 -9.01 33.42 -12.80
C THR A 56 -10.44 33.18 -12.37
N GLU A 57 -11.38 33.29 -13.31
CA GLU A 57 -12.76 32.93 -13.06
C GLU A 57 -12.86 31.50 -12.50
N GLY A 58 -13.67 31.34 -11.45
CA GLY A 58 -13.91 30.08 -10.80
C GLY A 58 -14.87 29.18 -11.63
N ILE A 59 -14.96 27.95 -11.22
CA ILE A 59 -15.86 26.93 -11.79
C ILE A 59 -16.78 26.40 -10.71
N PHE A 60 -17.81 25.67 -11.07
CA PHE A 60 -18.79 25.07 -10.15
C PHE A 60 -19.46 26.07 -9.16
N GLY A 61 -19.73 27.29 -9.62
CA GLY A 61 -20.38 28.34 -8.81
C GLY A 61 -19.44 29.15 -7.92
N PHE A 62 -18.15 28.92 -7.97
CA PHE A 62 -17.15 29.76 -7.31
C PHE A 62 -16.80 30.98 -8.16
N SER A 63 -16.69 32.15 -7.54
CA SER A 63 -16.31 33.38 -8.25
C SER A 63 -14.84 33.37 -8.70
N TYR A 64 -13.98 32.69 -7.93
CA TYR A 64 -12.54 32.65 -8.18
C TYR A 64 -12.00 31.23 -8.11
N MET A 65 -10.99 30.92 -8.93
CA MET A 65 -10.34 29.61 -8.97
C MET A 65 -9.61 29.30 -7.65
N SER A 66 -9.02 30.30 -7.00
CA SER A 66 -8.40 30.14 -5.67
C SER A 66 -9.38 29.64 -4.63
N SER A 67 -10.61 30.17 -4.64
CA SER A 67 -11.67 29.75 -3.72
C SER A 67 -12.12 28.31 -3.98
N PHE A 68 -12.26 27.93 -5.26
CA PHE A 68 -12.53 26.55 -5.65
C PHE A 68 -11.43 25.60 -5.18
N MET A 69 -10.16 25.92 -5.45
CA MET A 69 -9.01 25.11 -5.04
C MET A 69 -8.88 24.99 -3.51
N TYR A 70 -9.20 26.07 -2.79
CA TYR A 70 -9.25 26.04 -1.33
C TYR A 70 -10.33 25.06 -0.82
N SER A 71 -11.54 25.13 -1.39
CA SER A 71 -12.64 24.24 -1.00
C SER A 71 -12.34 22.77 -1.34
N LEU A 72 -11.52 22.49 -2.35
CA LEU A 72 -11.10 21.16 -2.76
C LEU A 72 -9.96 20.60 -1.90
N SER A 73 -9.10 21.47 -1.37
CA SER A 73 -7.86 21.09 -0.69
C SER A 73 -8.09 20.28 0.59
N LEU A 74 -8.98 20.75 1.46
CA LEU A 74 -9.29 20.08 2.72
C LEU A 74 -9.98 18.71 2.54
N PRO A 75 -11.00 18.59 1.66
CA PRO A 75 -11.56 17.28 1.33
C PRO A 75 -10.53 16.30 0.75
N ALA A 76 -9.66 16.75 -0.15
CA ALA A 76 -8.61 15.90 -0.73
C ALA A 76 -7.64 15.41 0.36
N MET A 77 -7.19 16.29 1.25
CA MET A 77 -6.37 15.93 2.40
C MET A 77 -7.08 14.90 3.29
N ALA A 78 -8.36 15.12 3.60
CA ALA A 78 -9.13 14.23 4.47
C ALA A 78 -9.28 12.84 3.85
N ILE A 79 -9.58 12.74 2.54
CA ILE A 79 -9.68 11.45 1.83
C ILE A 79 -8.34 10.71 1.88
N CYS A 80 -7.24 11.36 1.53
CA CYS A 80 -5.92 10.75 1.54
C CYS A 80 -5.50 10.33 2.95
N ALA A 81 -5.71 11.19 3.96
CA ALA A 81 -5.44 10.86 5.35
C ALA A 81 -6.30 9.66 5.83
N GLY A 82 -7.56 9.61 5.45
CA GLY A 82 -8.44 8.49 5.74
C GLY A 82 -7.90 7.17 5.18
N LEU A 83 -7.45 7.15 3.92
CA LEU A 83 -6.84 5.98 3.31
C LEU A 83 -5.51 5.58 3.97
N LEU A 84 -4.70 6.56 4.39
CA LEU A 84 -3.46 6.32 5.14
C LEU A 84 -3.74 5.72 6.53
N PHE A 85 -4.70 6.26 7.29
CA PHE A 85 -5.10 5.69 8.57
C PHE A 85 -5.61 4.25 8.43
N LYS A 86 -6.27 3.95 7.33
CA LYS A 86 -6.71 2.59 7.05
C LYS A 86 -5.55 1.63 6.79
N TYR A 87 -4.52 2.09 6.09
CA TYR A 87 -3.30 1.31 5.91
C TYR A 87 -2.59 1.08 7.25
N ILE A 88 -2.46 2.13 8.09
CA ILE A 88 -1.87 2.05 9.43
C ILE A 88 -2.64 1.08 10.32
N ALA A 89 -3.98 1.10 10.26
CA ALA A 89 -4.83 0.16 10.98
C ALA A 89 -4.47 -1.31 10.70
N GLY A 90 -4.14 -1.64 9.44
CA GLY A 90 -3.71 -2.99 9.06
C GLY A 90 -2.32 -3.38 9.57
N GLN A 91 -1.51 -2.42 10.06
CA GLN A 91 -0.17 -2.67 10.60
C GLN A 91 -0.13 -2.74 12.14
N LEU A 92 -1.10 -2.14 12.81
CA LEU A 92 -1.15 -1.99 14.27
C LEU A 92 -2.33 -2.79 14.85
N ALA A 93 -2.08 -4.04 15.23
CA ALA A 93 -3.12 -4.95 15.73
C ALA A 93 -3.88 -4.39 16.97
N GLU A 94 -3.17 -3.76 17.91
CA GLU A 94 -3.77 -3.22 19.14
C GLU A 94 -4.68 -2.02 18.91
N LEU A 95 -4.39 -1.20 17.90
CA LEU A 95 -5.11 0.04 17.60
C LEU A 95 -5.94 -0.07 16.31
N GLU A 96 -6.06 -1.28 15.73
CA GLU A 96 -6.75 -1.50 14.46
C GLU A 96 -8.16 -0.92 14.45
N VAL A 97 -8.95 -1.22 15.48
CA VAL A 97 -10.34 -0.79 15.58
C VAL A 97 -10.45 0.73 15.61
N PHE A 98 -9.61 1.38 16.41
CA PHE A 98 -9.58 2.83 16.53
C PHE A 98 -9.22 3.53 15.20
N PHE A 99 -8.13 3.11 14.56
CA PHE A 99 -7.73 3.68 13.28
C PHE A 99 -8.71 3.38 12.14
N ARG A 100 -9.41 2.26 12.20
CA ARG A 100 -10.46 1.92 11.24
C ARG A 100 -11.65 2.87 11.33
N TYR A 101 -12.10 3.24 12.54
CA TYR A 101 -13.16 4.22 12.73
C TYR A 101 -12.73 5.61 12.30
N ILE A 102 -11.56 6.08 12.71
CA ILE A 102 -11.01 7.37 12.29
C ILE A 102 -10.89 7.44 10.77
N SER A 103 -10.33 6.41 10.14
CA SER A 103 -10.21 6.31 8.69
C SER A 103 -11.57 6.48 8.00
N THR A 104 -12.58 5.76 8.48
CA THR A 104 -13.93 5.81 7.89
C THR A 104 -14.54 7.20 8.07
N ALA A 105 -14.36 7.83 9.23
CA ALA A 105 -14.85 9.19 9.48
C ALA A 105 -14.17 10.22 8.56
N PHE A 106 -12.84 10.16 8.41
CA PHE A 106 -12.10 11.04 7.51
C PHE A 106 -12.50 10.84 6.05
N LEU A 107 -12.67 9.60 5.60
CA LEU A 107 -13.15 9.30 4.25
C LEU A 107 -14.55 9.85 4.02
N PHE A 108 -15.46 9.62 4.95
CA PHE A 108 -16.84 10.10 4.83
C PHE A 108 -16.90 11.63 4.78
N VAL A 109 -16.22 12.31 5.72
CA VAL A 109 -16.18 13.78 5.77
C VAL A 109 -15.51 14.35 4.51
N GLY A 110 -14.37 13.78 4.09
CA GLY A 110 -13.69 14.23 2.89
C GLY A 110 -14.54 14.05 1.63
N ILE A 111 -15.19 12.91 1.45
CA ILE A 111 -16.08 12.65 0.33
C ILE A 111 -17.31 13.56 0.37
N PHE A 112 -17.90 13.77 1.54
CA PHE A 112 -19.04 14.68 1.71
C PHE A 112 -18.71 16.09 1.22
N PHE A 113 -17.62 16.67 1.70
CA PHE A 113 -17.20 18.02 1.28
C PHE A 113 -16.71 18.07 -0.16
N MET A 114 -16.13 16.97 -0.67
CA MET A 114 -15.80 16.88 -2.09
C MET A 114 -17.04 16.98 -2.96
N ILE A 115 -18.09 16.20 -2.66
CA ILE A 115 -19.36 16.26 -3.40
C ILE A 115 -19.98 17.65 -3.26
N TYR A 116 -20.01 18.21 -2.05
CA TYR A 116 -20.52 19.56 -1.80
C TYR A 116 -19.82 20.61 -2.65
N THR A 117 -18.52 20.47 -2.90
CA THR A 117 -17.73 21.39 -3.75
C THR A 117 -18.11 21.28 -5.22
N PHE A 118 -18.43 20.09 -5.73
CA PHE A 118 -18.72 19.86 -7.15
C PHE A 118 -20.19 19.99 -7.51
N VAL A 119 -21.11 19.86 -6.54
CA VAL A 119 -22.54 19.90 -6.78
C VAL A 119 -23.09 21.20 -6.18
N PRO A 120 -23.20 22.27 -6.97
CA PRO A 120 -23.74 23.55 -6.49
C PRO A 120 -25.22 23.37 -6.08
N ILE A 121 -25.63 24.14 -5.08
CA ILE A 121 -27.03 24.25 -4.69
C ILE A 121 -27.77 24.97 -5.82
N THR A 122 -28.65 24.26 -6.51
CA THR A 122 -29.56 24.83 -7.49
C THR A 122 -31.00 24.72 -6.94
N ASP A 123 -31.98 24.42 -7.72
CA ASP A 123 -33.41 24.51 -7.43
C ASP A 123 -33.97 23.48 -6.40
N PHE A 124 -33.13 22.74 -5.70
CA PHE A 124 -33.55 21.80 -4.68
C PHE A 124 -33.79 22.47 -3.31
N SER A 125 -34.75 21.93 -2.56
CA SER A 125 -34.87 22.33 -1.15
C SER A 125 -33.60 21.87 -0.39
N THR A 126 -33.13 22.67 0.57
CA THR A 126 -31.92 22.39 1.35
C THR A 126 -31.92 20.99 1.99
N THR A 127 -33.08 20.52 2.45
CA THR A 127 -33.20 19.18 3.06
C THR A 127 -32.97 18.06 2.04
N VAL A 128 -33.55 18.19 0.84
CA VAL A 128 -33.39 17.20 -0.24
C VAL A 128 -31.95 17.18 -0.71
N TYR A 129 -31.33 18.34 -0.86
CA TYR A 129 -29.92 18.48 -1.25
C TYR A 129 -28.97 17.82 -0.24
N ILE A 130 -29.12 18.13 1.06
CA ILE A 130 -28.29 17.50 2.10
C ILE A 130 -28.50 16.00 2.15
N GLY A 131 -29.76 15.53 2.06
CA GLY A 131 -30.09 14.11 2.02
C GLY A 131 -29.42 13.39 0.85
N PHE A 132 -29.44 13.99 -0.34
CA PHE A 132 -28.78 13.46 -1.54
C PHE A 132 -27.26 13.33 -1.34
N ILE A 133 -26.61 14.40 -0.87
CA ILE A 133 -25.15 14.39 -0.61
C ILE A 133 -24.78 13.33 0.43
N LEU A 134 -25.57 13.20 1.52
CA LEU A 134 -25.31 12.19 2.54
C LEU A 134 -25.37 10.77 1.98
N ILE A 135 -26.42 10.44 1.23
CA ILE A 135 -26.57 9.11 0.62
C ILE A 135 -25.41 8.83 -0.34
N LEU A 136 -25.10 9.79 -1.22
CA LEU A 136 -24.01 9.65 -2.17
C LEU A 136 -22.65 9.49 -1.46
N SER A 137 -22.42 10.23 -0.37
CA SER A 137 -21.20 10.13 0.43
C SER A 137 -21.04 8.76 1.09
N ILE A 138 -22.12 8.16 1.57
CA ILE A 138 -22.11 6.80 2.11
C ILE A 138 -21.70 5.81 1.03
N ILE A 139 -22.35 5.86 -0.14
CA ILE A 139 -22.07 4.95 -1.27
C ILE A 139 -20.60 5.08 -1.70
N LEU A 140 -20.13 6.29 -1.90
CA LEU A 140 -18.74 6.53 -2.33
C LEU A 140 -17.72 6.15 -1.25
N THR A 141 -18.04 6.32 0.03
CA THR A 141 -17.17 5.86 1.13
C THR A 141 -17.02 4.34 1.12
N VAL A 142 -18.10 3.61 0.90
CA VAL A 142 -18.06 2.14 0.76
C VAL A 142 -17.26 1.75 -0.46
N ALA A 143 -17.49 2.40 -1.61
CA ALA A 143 -16.76 2.14 -2.84
C ALA A 143 -15.24 2.44 -2.69
N ALA A 144 -14.87 3.57 -2.07
CA ALA A 144 -13.48 3.92 -1.79
C ALA A 144 -12.79 2.90 -0.88
N ASN A 145 -13.51 2.41 0.13
CA ASN A 145 -13.02 1.36 1.01
C ASN A 145 -12.78 0.03 0.27
N TYR A 146 -13.66 -0.33 -0.65
CA TYR A 146 -13.51 -1.52 -1.47
C TYR A 146 -12.32 -1.38 -2.44
N LEU A 147 -12.23 -0.24 -3.14
CA LEU A 147 -11.15 0.05 -4.08
C LEU A 147 -9.78 0.04 -3.41
N HIS A 148 -9.67 0.67 -2.24
CA HIS A 148 -8.42 0.65 -1.45
C HIS A 148 -7.97 -0.78 -1.13
N ARG A 149 -8.89 -1.66 -0.70
CA ARG A 149 -8.57 -3.08 -0.46
C ARG A 149 -8.13 -3.78 -1.75
N ALA A 150 -8.82 -3.54 -2.85
CA ALA A 150 -8.50 -4.16 -4.14
C ALA A 150 -7.08 -3.76 -4.60
N ILE A 151 -6.70 -2.48 -4.47
CA ILE A 151 -5.37 -1.99 -4.83
C ILE A 151 -4.30 -2.69 -3.99
N LEU A 152 -4.44 -2.71 -2.66
CA LEU A 152 -3.45 -3.34 -1.78
C LEU A 152 -3.33 -4.85 -2.05
N THR A 153 -4.45 -5.54 -2.23
CA THR A 153 -4.43 -6.98 -2.55
C THR A 153 -3.74 -7.24 -3.89
N THR A 154 -3.94 -6.38 -4.89
CA THR A 154 -3.30 -6.51 -6.20
C THR A 154 -1.80 -6.27 -6.10
N GLU A 155 -1.36 -5.27 -5.34
CA GLU A 155 0.07 -5.05 -5.07
C GLU A 155 0.74 -6.24 -4.40
N GLU A 156 0.11 -6.81 -3.36
CA GLU A 156 0.63 -8.00 -2.68
C GLU A 156 0.71 -9.21 -3.62
N ARG A 157 -0.31 -9.43 -4.45
CA ARG A 157 -0.30 -10.50 -5.47
C ARG A 157 0.83 -10.30 -6.48
N LEU A 158 1.02 -9.07 -6.97
CA LEU A 158 2.08 -8.75 -7.92
C LEU A 158 3.46 -9.00 -7.32
N LYS A 159 3.70 -8.55 -6.07
CA LYS A 159 4.95 -8.83 -5.35
C LYS A 159 5.19 -10.32 -5.18
N ASN A 160 4.16 -11.10 -4.85
CA ASN A 160 4.27 -12.55 -4.71
C ASN A 160 4.56 -13.25 -6.04
N ILE A 161 3.98 -12.79 -7.16
CA ILE A 161 4.25 -13.33 -8.50
C ILE A 161 5.71 -13.02 -8.89
N ILE A 162 6.14 -11.79 -8.70
CA ILE A 162 7.53 -11.37 -9.00
C ILE A 162 8.50 -12.21 -8.18
N SER A 163 8.28 -12.35 -6.86
CA SER A 163 9.14 -13.17 -6.00
C SER A 163 9.21 -14.63 -6.49
N LYS A 164 8.07 -15.25 -6.80
CA LYS A 164 8.04 -16.64 -7.34
C LYS A 164 8.73 -16.77 -8.69
N LEU A 165 8.62 -15.77 -9.57
CA LEU A 165 9.34 -15.76 -10.84
C LEU A 165 10.84 -15.65 -10.62
N PHE A 166 11.29 -14.81 -9.69
CA PHE A 166 12.70 -14.72 -9.30
C PHE A 166 13.20 -16.05 -8.74
N ASP A 167 12.47 -16.66 -7.81
CA ASP A 167 12.84 -17.95 -7.23
C ASP A 167 12.93 -19.03 -8.32
N PHE A 168 12.01 -19.06 -9.26
CA PHE A 168 12.03 -19.99 -10.38
C PHE A 168 13.24 -19.77 -11.30
N ILE A 169 13.49 -18.54 -11.71
CA ILE A 169 14.59 -18.22 -12.65
C ILE A 169 15.96 -18.42 -12.00
N ILE A 170 16.10 -18.05 -10.72
CA ILE A 170 17.41 -17.99 -10.07
C ILE A 170 17.75 -19.28 -9.33
N LEU A 171 16.78 -19.95 -8.73
CA LEU A 171 17.03 -21.16 -7.94
C LEU A 171 16.70 -22.46 -8.68
N GLU A 172 15.55 -22.53 -9.37
CA GLU A 172 15.13 -23.78 -10.00
C GLU A 172 15.80 -24.03 -11.35
N THR A 173 15.98 -23.01 -12.18
CA THR A 173 16.58 -23.16 -13.51
C THR A 173 18.05 -23.61 -13.45
N PRO A 174 18.90 -23.02 -12.60
CA PRO A 174 20.28 -23.50 -12.44
C PRO A 174 20.36 -24.91 -11.86
N ARG A 175 19.50 -25.28 -10.92
CA ARG A 175 19.47 -26.65 -10.35
C ARG A 175 19.24 -27.72 -11.41
N LYS A 176 18.52 -27.43 -12.48
CA LYS A 176 18.23 -28.40 -13.56
C LYS A 176 19.26 -28.43 -14.67
N HIS A 177 19.99 -27.33 -14.87
CA HIS A 177 20.82 -27.15 -16.07
C HIS A 177 22.30 -26.85 -15.80
N VAL A 178 22.70 -26.68 -14.54
CA VAL A 178 24.09 -26.32 -14.16
C VAL A 178 24.69 -27.44 -13.32
N SER A 179 25.96 -27.78 -13.56
CA SER A 179 26.70 -28.77 -12.75
C SER A 179 26.80 -28.35 -11.29
N GLU A 180 26.84 -29.32 -10.37
CA GLU A 180 26.84 -29.06 -8.90
C GLU A 180 27.92 -28.06 -8.46
N GLU A 181 29.11 -28.11 -9.05
CA GLU A 181 30.21 -27.17 -8.75
C GLU A 181 29.86 -25.72 -9.06
N LYS A 182 29.14 -25.45 -10.15
CA LYS A 182 28.74 -24.10 -10.56
C LYS A 182 27.47 -23.60 -9.87
N GLN A 183 26.70 -24.47 -9.22
CA GLN A 183 25.50 -24.09 -8.47
C GLN A 183 25.86 -23.24 -7.26
N ILE A 184 27.00 -23.50 -6.61
CA ILE A 184 27.47 -22.72 -5.45
C ILE A 184 27.80 -21.30 -5.88
N ASP A 185 28.54 -21.13 -6.98
CA ASP A 185 28.88 -19.81 -7.51
C ASP A 185 27.64 -19.00 -7.91
N TYR A 186 26.61 -19.68 -8.40
CA TYR A 186 25.35 -19.07 -8.77
C TYR A 186 24.59 -18.55 -7.54
N VAL A 187 24.57 -19.31 -6.45
CA VAL A 187 23.93 -18.91 -5.18
C VAL A 187 24.67 -17.73 -4.54
N ILE A 188 26.01 -17.76 -4.56
CA ILE A 188 26.84 -16.67 -4.03
C ILE A 188 26.61 -15.37 -4.83
N SER A 189 26.55 -15.47 -6.16
CA SER A 189 26.29 -14.33 -7.04
C SER A 189 24.89 -13.75 -6.82
N TYR A 190 23.90 -14.60 -6.58
CA TYR A 190 22.53 -14.19 -6.24
C TYR A 190 22.46 -13.47 -4.89
N GLU A 191 23.14 -14.02 -3.87
CA GLU A 191 23.19 -13.41 -2.54
C GLU A 191 23.84 -12.03 -2.58
N LYS A 192 24.90 -11.88 -3.41
CA LYS A 192 25.55 -10.59 -3.63
C LYS A 192 24.61 -9.56 -4.27
N ILE A 193 23.87 -9.94 -5.33
CA ILE A 193 22.90 -9.07 -6.00
C ILE A 193 21.79 -8.64 -5.04
N ILE A 194 21.26 -9.57 -4.22
CA ILE A 194 20.21 -9.23 -3.25
C ILE A 194 20.72 -8.26 -2.18
N ASN A 195 21.96 -8.43 -1.73
CA ASN A 195 22.54 -7.53 -0.75
C ASN A 195 22.78 -6.13 -1.34
N GLU A 196 23.26 -6.04 -2.58
CA GLU A 196 23.43 -4.77 -3.30
C GLU A 196 22.08 -4.02 -3.49
N ILE A 197 20.99 -4.74 -3.84
CA ILE A 197 19.65 -4.15 -3.99
C ILE A 197 19.03 -3.77 -2.62
N GLY A 198 19.46 -4.42 -1.54
CA GLY A 198 18.95 -4.17 -0.19
C GLY A 198 19.62 -3.00 0.53
N GLU A 199 20.76 -2.52 0.03
CA GLU A 199 21.54 -1.39 0.58
C GLU A 199 21.21 -0.05 -0.11
N GLU A 200 20.50 -0.02 -1.25
CA GLU A 200 19.93 1.17 -1.90
C GLU A 200 18.51 1.48 -1.35
#